data_4b90bf582b2721691c963bf7271de517
#
_entry.id   4b90bf582b2721691c963bf7271de517
#
_cell.length_a   1.000
_cell.length_b   1.000
_cell.length_c   1.000
_cell.angle_alpha   90.00
_cell.angle_beta   90.00
_cell.angle_gamma   90.00
#
_symmetry.space_group_name_H-M   'P 1'
#
loop_
_entity.id
_entity.type
_entity.pdbx_description
1 polymer ?
#
loop_
_entity_poly.entity_id
_entity_poly.type
_entity_poly.pdbx_seq_one_letter_code
_entity_poly.pdbx_strand_id
1 'polypeptide(L)'
;MLVTEESGRLARWLRLMGHDAATGAAEPLAALYRRAVNESRVIVTRNGRVQEGRLVRVIRLDRRDLAGQLRQVMRALGLTLDADRPFSRCDVCNVALQTIEKPQVQSQVPPYVFQTQDAFRVCPSCRRVYWAATHHQRASAFLKTVAEAAGHA
;
A
#
# COMPACT_ATOMS: atom_id res chain seq x y z
N MET A 1 5.01 -7.82 -0.64
CA MET A 1 5.73 -7.33 -1.84
C MET A 1 6.86 -6.40 -1.41
N LEU A 2 7.92 -6.30 -2.21
CA LEU A 2 8.99 -5.31 -2.07
C LEU A 2 9.01 -4.44 -3.34
N VAL A 3 8.60 -3.19 -3.19
CA VAL A 3 8.47 -2.21 -4.29
C VAL A 3 9.72 -1.35 -4.31
N THR A 4 10.40 -1.25 -5.44
CA THR A 4 11.60 -0.43 -5.55
C THR A 4 11.26 1.07 -5.46
N GLU A 5 12.26 1.87 -5.06
CA GLU A 5 12.08 3.28 -4.67
C GLU A 5 11.39 4.12 -5.75
N GLU A 6 11.74 3.91 -7.02
CA GLU A 6 11.14 4.62 -8.15
C GLU A 6 9.62 4.39 -8.30
N SER A 7 9.07 3.42 -7.57
CA SER A 7 7.65 3.08 -7.56
C SER A 7 6.99 3.27 -6.19
N GLY A 8 7.53 4.16 -5.35
CA GLY A 8 7.05 4.42 -3.99
C GLY A 8 5.57 4.85 -3.92
N ARG A 9 5.08 5.58 -4.94
CA ARG A 9 3.66 5.91 -5.06
C ARG A 9 2.78 4.67 -5.21
N LEU A 10 3.23 3.68 -5.97
CA LEU A 10 2.54 2.39 -6.09
C LEU A 10 2.48 1.66 -4.75
N ALA A 11 3.60 1.61 -4.00
CA ALA A 11 3.63 0.98 -2.69
C ALA A 11 2.61 1.60 -1.72
N ARG A 12 2.50 2.94 -1.73
CA ARG A 12 1.50 3.65 -0.93
C ARG A 12 0.07 3.21 -1.25
N TRP A 13 -0.28 3.09 -2.50
CA TRP A 13 -1.62 2.66 -2.92
C TRP A 13 -1.90 1.20 -2.60
N LEU A 14 -0.92 0.31 -2.74
CA LEU A 14 -1.03 -1.08 -2.32
C LEU A 14 -1.28 -1.19 -0.80
N ARG A 15 -0.64 -0.34 0.02
CA ARG A 15 -0.90 -0.26 1.46
C ARG A 15 -2.31 0.25 1.76
N LEU A 16 -2.81 1.23 1.02
CA LEU A 16 -4.20 1.68 1.15
C LEU A 16 -5.21 0.59 0.82
N MET A 17 -4.86 -0.34 -0.07
CA MET A 17 -5.65 -1.55 -0.35
C MET A 17 -5.52 -2.63 0.74
N GLY A 18 -4.73 -2.41 1.79
CA GLY A 18 -4.49 -3.36 2.86
C GLY A 18 -3.30 -4.31 2.64
N HIS A 19 -2.65 -4.26 1.48
CA HIS A 19 -1.55 -5.17 1.16
C HIS A 19 -0.23 -4.76 1.80
N ASP A 20 0.56 -5.76 2.22
CA ASP A 20 1.93 -5.55 2.69
C ASP A 20 2.84 -5.23 1.49
N ALA A 21 3.19 -3.95 1.36
CA ALA A 21 4.05 -3.41 0.32
C ALA A 21 5.21 -2.62 0.94
N ALA A 22 6.30 -3.30 1.27
CA ALA A 22 7.54 -2.65 1.71
C ALA A 22 8.15 -1.87 0.55
N THR A 23 8.79 -0.74 0.84
CA THR A 23 9.62 -0.02 -0.13
C THR A 23 11.09 -0.41 0.06
N GLY A 24 11.77 -0.74 -1.03
CA GLY A 24 13.23 -0.74 -1.07
C GLY A 24 13.69 0.71 -1.05
N ALA A 25 14.56 1.07 -0.11
CA ALA A 25 15.36 2.28 -0.23
C ALA A 25 16.31 2.14 -1.43
N ALA A 26 17.08 3.18 -1.75
CA ALA A 26 18.17 3.09 -2.73
C ALA A 26 19.27 2.13 -2.23
N GLU A 27 18.95 0.85 -2.23
CA GLU A 27 19.85 -0.22 -1.78
C GLU A 27 20.51 -0.89 -2.99
N PRO A 28 21.74 -1.39 -2.83
CA PRO A 28 22.40 -2.17 -3.87
C PRO A 28 21.55 -3.38 -4.28
N LEU A 29 21.61 -3.79 -5.56
CA LEU A 29 20.83 -4.93 -6.06
C LEU A 29 21.00 -6.19 -5.20
N ALA A 30 22.22 -6.48 -4.74
CA ALA A 30 22.48 -7.64 -3.89
C ALA A 30 21.72 -7.56 -2.55
N ALA A 31 21.57 -6.37 -1.96
CA ALA A 31 20.80 -6.18 -0.74
C ALA A 31 19.29 -6.33 -1.00
N LEU A 32 18.79 -5.78 -2.12
CA LEU A 32 17.42 -5.95 -2.56
C LEU A 32 17.02 -7.43 -2.71
N TYR A 33 17.86 -8.22 -3.38
CA TYR A 33 17.63 -9.65 -3.55
C TYR A 33 17.68 -10.42 -2.23
N ARG A 34 18.70 -10.17 -1.39
CA ARG A 34 18.78 -10.81 -0.06
C ARG A 34 17.53 -10.53 0.77
N ARG A 35 17.10 -9.28 0.78
CA ARG A 35 15.88 -8.89 1.49
C ARG A 35 14.64 -9.57 0.93
N ALA A 36 14.49 -9.63 -0.39
CA ALA A 36 13.36 -10.31 -1.03
C ALA A 36 13.31 -11.80 -0.66
N VAL A 37 14.45 -12.48 -0.62
CA VAL A 37 14.55 -13.89 -0.20
C VAL A 37 14.22 -14.04 1.29
N ASN A 38 14.88 -13.26 2.16
CA ASN A 38 14.72 -13.38 3.61
C ASN A 38 13.30 -13.06 4.08
N GLU A 39 12.63 -12.11 3.44
CA GLU A 39 11.27 -11.71 3.75
C GLU A 39 10.22 -12.42 2.89
N SER A 40 10.61 -13.37 2.02
CA SER A 40 9.73 -14.08 1.07
C SER A 40 8.89 -13.12 0.23
N ARG A 41 9.52 -12.08 -0.34
CA ARG A 41 8.85 -11.02 -1.08
C ARG A 41 9.05 -11.12 -2.58
N VAL A 42 7.98 -10.88 -3.32
CA VAL A 42 8.04 -10.59 -4.75
C VAL A 42 8.56 -9.18 -4.94
N ILE A 43 9.55 -8.97 -5.82
CA ILE A 43 10.03 -7.64 -6.19
C ILE A 43 9.12 -7.04 -7.26
N VAL A 44 8.72 -5.79 -7.06
CA VAL A 44 7.94 -5.00 -8.03
C VAL A 44 8.77 -3.79 -8.45
N THR A 45 9.12 -3.69 -9.73
CA THR A 45 10.11 -2.70 -10.18
C THR A 45 9.90 -2.26 -11.63
N ARG A 46 10.38 -1.07 -11.96
CA ARG A 46 10.58 -0.59 -13.34
C ARG A 46 12.03 -0.72 -13.79
N ASN A 47 12.95 -1.02 -12.85
CA ASN A 47 14.37 -1.11 -13.15
C ASN A 47 14.70 -2.37 -13.97
N GLY A 48 15.15 -2.19 -15.21
CA GLY A 48 15.52 -3.26 -16.12
C GLY A 48 16.69 -4.14 -15.64
N ARG A 49 17.50 -3.67 -14.68
CA ARG A 49 18.62 -4.44 -14.12
C ARG A 49 18.19 -5.50 -13.10
N VAL A 50 16.98 -5.38 -12.54
CA VAL A 50 16.44 -6.39 -11.63
C VAL A 50 15.89 -7.53 -12.45
N GLN A 51 16.47 -8.70 -12.37
CA GLN A 51 16.10 -9.89 -13.13
C GLN A 51 15.39 -10.91 -12.23
N GLU A 52 14.47 -11.67 -12.81
CA GLU A 52 13.88 -12.81 -12.13
C GLU A 52 14.93 -13.90 -11.90
N GLY A 53 14.90 -14.52 -10.75
CA GLY A 53 15.82 -15.59 -10.40
C GLY A 53 15.12 -16.78 -9.78
N ARG A 54 15.85 -17.88 -9.57
CA ARG A 54 15.27 -19.12 -9.03
C ARG A 54 14.57 -18.93 -7.68
N LEU A 55 15.04 -17.99 -6.86
CA LEU A 55 14.54 -17.76 -5.49
C LEU A 55 13.71 -16.49 -5.36
N VAL A 56 13.65 -15.64 -6.38
CA VAL A 56 12.98 -14.34 -6.31
C VAL A 56 12.14 -14.12 -7.56
N ARG A 57 10.86 -13.99 -7.37
CA ARG A 57 9.93 -13.58 -8.43
C ARG A 57 9.99 -12.07 -8.61
N VAL A 58 9.99 -11.61 -9.86
CA VAL A 58 10.02 -10.20 -10.21
C VAL A 58 8.82 -9.82 -11.08
N ILE A 59 8.07 -8.81 -10.67
CA ILE A 59 7.05 -8.18 -11.50
C ILE A 59 7.67 -6.92 -12.08
N ARG A 60 7.93 -6.96 -13.38
CA ARG A 60 8.43 -5.81 -14.12
C ARG A 60 7.26 -4.96 -14.60
N LEU A 61 7.20 -3.72 -14.12
CA LEU A 61 6.17 -2.77 -14.50
C LEU A 61 6.48 -2.18 -15.89
N ASP A 62 5.57 -2.35 -16.82
CA ASP A 62 5.59 -1.79 -18.17
C ASP A 62 4.78 -0.49 -18.30
N ARG A 63 3.83 -0.29 -17.38
CA ARG A 63 2.96 0.89 -17.33
C ARG A 63 3.64 2.08 -16.64
N ARG A 64 3.36 3.27 -17.16
CA ARG A 64 3.87 4.53 -16.57
C ARG A 64 2.88 5.14 -15.59
N ASP A 65 1.58 4.99 -15.86
CA ASP A 65 0.51 5.49 -15.01
C ASP A 65 0.23 4.57 -13.82
N LEU A 66 -0.21 5.17 -12.72
CA LEU A 66 -0.46 4.47 -11.46
C LEU A 66 -1.55 3.40 -11.59
N ALA A 67 -2.64 3.71 -12.29
CA ALA A 67 -3.76 2.77 -12.45
C ALA A 67 -3.32 1.52 -13.22
N GLY A 68 -2.54 1.70 -14.29
CA GLY A 68 -1.94 0.60 -15.06
C GLY A 68 -0.99 -0.25 -14.20
N GLN A 69 -0.14 0.38 -13.40
CA GLN A 69 0.77 -0.33 -12.49
C GLN A 69 0.01 -1.13 -11.43
N LEU A 70 -1.02 -0.56 -10.82
CA LEU A 70 -1.87 -1.26 -9.85
C LEU A 70 -2.54 -2.48 -10.50
N ARG A 71 -3.20 -2.30 -11.66
CA ARG A 71 -3.83 -3.41 -12.39
C ARG A 71 -2.83 -4.52 -12.72
N GLN A 72 -1.63 -4.15 -13.17
CA GLN A 72 -0.59 -5.13 -13.49
C GLN A 72 -0.18 -5.95 -12.27
N VAL A 73 0.04 -5.32 -11.12
CA VAL A 73 0.38 -6.02 -9.87
C VAL A 73 -0.78 -6.87 -9.37
N MET A 74 -2.00 -6.32 -9.39
CA MET A 74 -3.20 -7.06 -8.99
C MET A 74 -3.37 -8.35 -9.79
N ARG A 75 -3.30 -8.27 -11.11
CA ARG A 75 -3.40 -9.46 -12.00
C ARG A 75 -2.26 -10.45 -11.75
N ALA A 76 -1.03 -9.98 -11.65
CA ALA A 76 0.14 -10.84 -11.48
C ALA A 76 0.16 -11.61 -10.15
N LEU A 77 -0.48 -11.07 -9.10
CA LEU A 77 -0.50 -11.65 -7.75
C LEU A 77 -1.88 -12.13 -7.31
N GLY A 78 -2.91 -12.01 -8.15
CA GLY A 78 -4.28 -12.35 -7.78
C GLY A 78 -4.81 -11.50 -6.62
N LEU A 79 -4.42 -10.21 -6.56
CA LEU A 79 -4.86 -9.34 -5.48
C LEU A 79 -6.26 -8.80 -5.77
N THR A 80 -7.12 -8.90 -4.78
CA THR A 80 -8.46 -8.29 -4.80
C THR A 80 -8.47 -7.01 -3.96
N LEU A 81 -9.43 -6.14 -4.22
CA LEU A 81 -9.78 -5.07 -3.30
C LEU A 81 -10.62 -5.72 -2.19
N ASP A 82 -10.01 -5.93 -1.03
CA ASP A 82 -10.73 -6.42 0.14
C ASP A 82 -11.68 -5.30 0.62
N ALA A 83 -12.96 -5.45 0.31
CA ALA A 83 -13.99 -4.49 0.65
C ALA A 83 -14.12 -4.30 2.19
N ASP A 84 -13.74 -5.32 2.96
CA ASP A 84 -13.83 -5.31 4.43
C ASP A 84 -12.58 -4.73 5.10
N ARG A 85 -11.48 -4.60 4.36
CA ARG A 85 -10.18 -4.14 4.90
C ARG A 85 -9.52 -2.97 4.14
N PRO A 86 -10.24 -2.10 3.44
CA PRO A 86 -9.58 -0.93 2.88
C PRO A 86 -9.02 -0.09 4.02
N PHE A 87 -7.84 0.48 3.80
CA PHE A 87 -7.20 1.36 4.78
C PHE A 87 -6.91 0.71 6.15
N SER A 88 -6.60 -0.58 6.13
CA SER A 88 -6.21 -1.32 7.34
C SER A 88 -4.73 -1.18 7.68
N ARG A 89 -3.95 -0.52 6.82
CA ARG A 89 -2.50 -0.42 6.92
C ARG A 89 -2.02 1.02 6.76
N CYS A 90 -0.99 1.40 7.53
CA CYS A 90 -0.36 2.71 7.41
C CYS A 90 0.28 2.88 6.02
N ASP A 91 -0.11 3.92 5.29
CA ASP A 91 0.39 4.22 3.96
C ASP A 91 1.87 4.66 3.95
N VAL A 92 2.39 5.08 5.11
CA VAL A 92 3.79 5.49 5.31
C VAL A 92 4.64 4.33 5.83
N CYS A 93 4.26 3.72 6.96
CA CYS A 93 5.08 2.74 7.66
C CYS A 93 4.84 1.29 7.21
N ASN A 94 3.78 1.03 6.44
CA ASN A 94 3.40 -0.32 6.05
C ASN A 94 2.99 -1.25 7.22
N VAL A 95 2.72 -0.71 8.40
CA VAL A 95 2.29 -1.45 9.59
C VAL A 95 0.77 -1.49 9.67
N ALA A 96 0.18 -2.57 10.18
CA ALA A 96 -1.25 -2.64 10.43
C ALA A 96 -1.71 -1.53 11.39
N LEU A 97 -2.82 -0.90 11.07
CA LEU A 97 -3.43 0.13 11.92
C LEU A 97 -4.21 -0.53 13.05
N GLN A 98 -4.19 0.11 14.21
CA GLN A 98 -4.96 -0.30 15.39
C GLN A 98 -6.14 0.65 15.59
N THR A 99 -7.25 0.12 16.10
CA THR A 99 -8.37 0.96 16.54
C THR A 99 -7.92 1.79 17.75
N ILE A 100 -8.40 3.03 17.81
CA ILE A 100 -8.15 3.95 18.92
C ILE A 100 -9.45 4.62 19.31
N GLU A 101 -9.67 4.76 20.62
CA GLU A 101 -10.89 5.40 21.15
C GLU A 101 -10.92 6.89 20.83
N LYS A 102 -12.12 7.39 20.48
CA LYS A 102 -12.34 8.78 20.06
C LYS A 102 -11.76 9.82 21.07
N PRO A 103 -11.94 9.70 22.41
CA PRO A 103 -11.37 10.66 23.34
C PRO A 103 -9.84 10.79 23.25
N GLN A 104 -9.14 9.72 22.89
CA GLN A 104 -7.67 9.71 22.83
C GLN A 104 -7.11 10.47 21.62
N VAL A 105 -7.93 10.80 20.63
CA VAL A 105 -7.51 11.52 19.42
C VAL A 105 -7.92 12.99 19.42
N GLN A 106 -8.60 13.48 20.45
CA GLN A 106 -9.17 14.83 20.51
C GLN A 106 -8.15 15.94 20.20
N SER A 107 -6.95 15.84 20.73
CA SER A 107 -5.86 16.80 20.49
C SER A 107 -5.05 16.54 19.22
N GLN A 108 -5.32 15.43 18.51
CA GLN A 108 -4.52 14.98 17.37
C GLN A 108 -5.23 15.20 16.02
N VAL A 109 -6.51 15.54 16.05
CA VAL A 109 -7.32 15.76 14.85
C VAL A 109 -7.99 17.14 14.90
N PRO A 110 -8.34 17.72 13.74
CA PRO A 110 -9.07 18.99 13.72
C PRO A 110 -10.41 18.89 14.46
N PRO A 111 -10.88 19.95 15.12
CA PRO A 111 -12.14 19.94 15.89
C PRO A 111 -13.35 19.47 15.07
N TYR A 112 -13.46 19.90 13.82
CA TYR A 112 -14.51 19.46 12.91
C TYR A 112 -14.48 17.93 12.68
N VAL A 113 -13.28 17.36 12.49
CA VAL A 113 -13.12 15.90 12.32
C VAL A 113 -13.52 15.17 13.59
N PHE A 114 -13.11 15.66 14.75
CA PHE A 114 -13.50 15.09 16.03
C PHE A 114 -15.03 15.09 16.23
N GLN A 115 -15.70 16.15 15.81
CA GLN A 115 -17.18 16.24 15.92
C GLN A 115 -17.93 15.31 14.95
N THR A 116 -17.38 15.11 13.74
CA THR A 116 -18.10 14.44 12.64
C THR A 116 -17.71 12.97 12.42
N GLN A 117 -16.62 12.49 13.06
CA GLN A 117 -16.14 11.13 12.89
C GLN A 117 -16.20 10.37 14.21
N ASP A 118 -16.60 9.09 14.14
CA ASP A 118 -16.72 8.24 15.33
C ASP A 118 -15.68 7.12 15.36
N ALA A 119 -15.13 6.75 14.20
CA ALA A 119 -14.14 5.67 14.08
C ALA A 119 -12.77 6.20 13.69
N PHE A 120 -11.80 5.89 14.53
CA PHE A 120 -10.40 6.27 14.31
C PHE A 120 -9.48 5.06 14.37
N ARG A 121 -8.39 5.12 13.61
CA ARG A 121 -7.29 4.16 13.68
C ARG A 121 -5.99 4.92 13.85
N VAL A 122 -5.01 4.28 14.48
CA VAL A 122 -3.68 4.85 14.70
C VAL A 122 -2.60 3.89 14.20
N CYS A 123 -1.55 4.44 13.63
CA CYS A 123 -0.35 3.68 13.33
C CYS A 123 0.47 3.50 14.61
N PRO A 124 0.76 2.27 15.08
CA PRO A 124 1.56 2.05 16.28
C PRO A 124 3.01 2.53 16.12
N SER A 125 3.51 2.64 14.88
CA SER A 125 4.89 3.06 14.60
C SER A 125 5.03 4.60 14.53
N CYS A 126 4.29 5.29 13.64
CA CYS A 126 4.44 6.73 13.44
C CYS A 126 3.38 7.59 14.15
N ARG A 127 2.44 6.96 14.87
CA ARG A 127 1.36 7.60 15.63
C ARG A 127 0.37 8.41 14.79
N ARG A 128 0.46 8.34 13.46
CA ARG A 128 -0.50 9.02 12.57
C ARG A 128 -1.90 8.46 12.77
N VAL A 129 -2.87 9.36 12.91
CA VAL A 129 -4.30 9.03 13.07
C VAL A 129 -4.97 8.99 11.69
N TYR A 130 -5.87 8.04 11.49
CA TYR A 130 -6.64 7.81 10.27
C TYR A 130 -8.13 7.79 10.59
N TRP A 131 -8.94 8.38 9.70
CA TRP A 131 -10.41 8.42 9.77
C TRP A 131 -11.02 8.41 8.36
N ALA A 132 -12.33 8.18 8.27
CA ALA A 132 -13.04 8.18 6.99
C ALA A 132 -13.29 9.62 6.49
N ALA A 133 -12.32 10.21 5.79
CA ALA A 133 -12.41 11.56 5.23
C ALA A 133 -12.84 11.56 3.75
N THR A 134 -13.15 12.74 3.20
CA THR A 134 -13.57 12.91 1.79
C THR A 134 -12.52 12.41 0.80
N HIS A 135 -11.21 12.59 1.10
CA HIS A 135 -10.14 12.03 0.27
C HIS A 135 -10.06 10.50 0.36
N HIS A 136 -10.54 9.90 1.44
CA HIS A 136 -10.71 8.47 1.59
C HIS A 136 -11.77 7.93 0.61
N GLN A 137 -12.89 8.65 0.47
CA GLN A 137 -13.95 8.29 -0.49
C GLN A 137 -13.43 8.37 -1.93
N ARG A 138 -12.67 9.41 -2.27
CA ARG A 138 -12.03 9.55 -3.60
C ARG A 138 -11.01 8.44 -3.86
N ALA A 139 -10.22 8.07 -2.86
CA ALA A 139 -9.28 6.97 -2.97
C ALA A 139 -10.00 5.62 -3.14
N SER A 140 -11.08 5.39 -2.40
CA SER A 140 -11.92 4.19 -2.55
C SER A 140 -12.56 4.11 -3.93
N ALA A 141 -13.09 5.20 -4.47
CA ALA A 141 -13.67 5.25 -5.82
C ALA A 141 -12.60 4.91 -6.88
N PHE A 142 -11.43 5.51 -6.77
CA PHE A 142 -10.31 5.21 -7.67
C PHE A 142 -9.90 3.73 -7.61
N LEU A 143 -9.78 3.17 -6.39
CA LEU A 143 -9.41 1.76 -6.22
C LEU A 143 -10.46 0.80 -6.77
N LYS A 144 -11.76 1.11 -6.62
CA LYS A 144 -12.85 0.33 -7.23
C LYS A 144 -12.73 0.31 -8.75
N THR A 145 -12.57 1.47 -9.38
CA THR A 145 -12.37 1.56 -10.84
C THR A 145 -11.15 0.75 -11.32
N VAL A 146 -10.05 0.76 -10.54
CA VAL A 146 -8.85 -0.02 -10.85
C VAL A 146 -9.11 -1.52 -10.72
N ALA A 147 -9.82 -1.96 -9.68
CA ALA A 147 -10.14 -3.36 -9.42
C ALA A 147 -11.08 -3.94 -10.48
N GLU A 148 -12.16 -3.23 -10.82
CA GLU A 148 -13.08 -3.59 -11.89
C GLU A 148 -12.35 -3.80 -13.23
N ALA A 149 -11.47 -2.84 -13.58
CA ALA A 149 -10.67 -2.94 -14.80
C ALA A 149 -9.55 -4.00 -14.73
N ALA A 150 -9.25 -4.54 -13.54
CA ALA A 150 -8.33 -5.67 -13.37
C ALA A 150 -9.04 -7.03 -13.53
N GLY A 151 -10.38 -7.06 -13.56
CA GLY A 151 -11.18 -8.28 -13.57
C GLY A 151 -11.32 -8.93 -12.19
N HIS A 152 -11.16 -8.14 -11.13
CA HIS A 152 -11.24 -8.55 -9.72
C HIS A 152 -12.27 -7.68 -8.98
N ALA A 153 -13.50 -7.65 -9.50
CA ALA A 153 -14.64 -7.03 -8.80
C ALA A 153 -15.25 -8.00 -7.79
#